data_739bac11927404526bdd6ee06eb42e71
#
_entry.id   739bac11927404526bdd6ee06eb42e71
#
_cell.length_a   1.000
_cell.length_b   1.000
_cell.length_c   1.000
_cell.angle_alpha   90.00
_cell.angle_beta   90.00
_cell.angle_gamma   90.00
#
_symmetry.space_group_name_H-M   'P 1'
#
loop_
_entity.id
_entity.type
_entity.pdbx_description
1 polymer ?
#
loop_
_entity_poly.entity_id
_entity_poly.type
_entity_poly.pdbx_seq_one_letter_code
_entity_poly.pdbx_strand_id
1 'polypeptide(L)'
;SIFFRIVFFLVCMLYFIHGLNGSPREWNVFTEYFTERGFDCEAINLKNGLDLKRVHFKDYVEKVSGLVSNDDILIGHSMGGLIVQKVAEETIVKAGVCICPAAPNDIPMKTVPWWRQIRYLPFMLFGIPFKPSFGLVKDVFLSGWDEEKQRKIYNRLQRQSSHVTYEVMKQKISVDEKKISCPLYFIGRKEDVTIPLKIVKRIAQKYHSNFDAVS
;
A
#
# COMPACT_ATOMS: atom_id res chain seq x y z
N SER A 1 1.70 -51.34 4.50
CA SER A 1 2.54 -50.15 4.33
C SER A 1 1.63 -49.01 3.95
N ILE A 2 1.23 -48.22 4.95
CA ILE A 2 0.37 -47.03 4.77
C ILE A 2 1.30 -45.87 4.41
N PHE A 3 1.38 -45.55 3.12
CA PHE A 3 2.00 -44.33 2.64
C PHE A 3 1.11 -43.15 3.05
N PHE A 4 1.45 -42.45 4.11
CA PHE A 4 0.94 -41.14 4.41
C PHE A 4 1.47 -40.20 3.32
N ARG A 5 0.72 -39.99 2.26
CA ARG A 5 0.91 -38.85 1.37
C ARG A 5 0.51 -37.59 2.15
N ILE A 6 1.50 -36.91 2.73
CA ILE A 6 1.36 -35.52 3.14
C ILE A 6 1.23 -34.72 1.85
N VAL A 7 -0.01 -34.51 1.42
CA VAL A 7 -0.31 -33.51 0.39
C VAL A 7 -0.14 -32.17 1.09
N PHE A 8 1.03 -31.56 0.94
CA PHE A 8 1.16 -30.13 1.14
C PHE A 8 0.24 -29.49 0.09
N PHE A 9 -0.99 -29.16 0.49
CA PHE A 9 -1.74 -28.13 -0.22
C PHE A 9 -0.89 -26.88 -0.06
N LEU A 10 -0.29 -26.42 -1.13
CA LEU A 10 0.24 -25.08 -1.24
C LEU A 10 -0.95 -24.11 -1.06
N VAL A 11 -1.12 -23.65 0.15
CA VAL A 11 -2.22 -22.76 0.53
C VAL A 11 -1.83 -21.39 0.04
N CYS A 12 -2.53 -20.91 -0.98
CA CYS A 12 -2.37 -19.53 -1.48
C CYS A 12 -2.85 -18.55 -0.41
N MET A 13 -1.93 -17.83 0.21
CA MET A 13 -2.25 -16.77 1.19
C MET A 13 -2.57 -15.46 0.48
N LEU A 14 -3.59 -14.76 0.94
CA LEU A 14 -3.89 -13.39 0.54
C LEU A 14 -3.32 -12.43 1.57
N TYR A 15 -2.28 -11.69 1.20
CA TYR A 15 -1.67 -10.68 2.05
C TYR A 15 -2.20 -9.28 1.74
N PHE A 16 -2.74 -8.61 2.75
CA PHE A 16 -3.30 -7.28 2.63
C PHE A 16 -2.34 -6.22 3.22
N ILE A 17 -1.98 -5.21 2.43
CA ILE A 17 -0.96 -4.22 2.75
C ILE A 17 -1.59 -2.84 2.79
N HIS A 18 -1.60 -2.21 3.98
CA HIS A 18 -2.24 -0.92 4.22
C HIS A 18 -1.47 0.28 3.64
N GLY A 19 -2.16 1.41 3.49
CA GLY A 19 -1.59 2.67 3.03
C GLY A 19 -0.80 3.43 4.09
N LEU A 20 -0.35 4.63 3.70
CA LEU A 20 0.38 5.56 4.58
C LEU A 20 -0.49 5.95 5.79
N ASN A 21 0.10 5.96 6.98
CA ASN A 21 -0.60 6.16 8.26
C ASN A 21 -1.69 5.11 8.59
N GLY A 22 -1.87 4.08 7.76
CA GLY A 22 -2.85 3.05 7.95
C GLY A 22 -2.48 1.97 8.97
N SER A 23 -3.29 0.93 9.04
CA SER A 23 -3.10 -0.25 9.88
C SER A 23 -3.83 -1.47 9.30
N PRO A 24 -3.57 -2.70 9.79
CA PRO A 24 -4.29 -3.90 9.37
C PRO A 24 -5.82 -3.78 9.44
N ARG A 25 -6.33 -2.96 10.36
CA ARG A 25 -7.79 -2.75 10.55
C ARG A 25 -8.51 -2.22 9.31
N GLU A 26 -7.79 -1.64 8.36
CA GLU A 26 -8.39 -1.19 7.09
C GLU A 26 -8.94 -2.36 6.28
N TRP A 27 -8.40 -3.54 6.50
CA TRP A 27 -8.68 -4.75 5.73
C TRP A 27 -9.66 -5.72 6.39
N ASN A 28 -10.17 -5.42 7.61
CA ASN A 28 -11.02 -6.35 8.35
C ASN A 28 -12.19 -6.90 7.51
N VAL A 29 -12.91 -6.02 6.81
CA VAL A 29 -14.05 -6.43 5.96
C VAL A 29 -13.60 -7.33 4.81
N PHE A 30 -12.42 -7.07 4.24
CA PHE A 30 -11.87 -7.88 3.15
C PHE A 30 -11.39 -9.23 3.67
N THR A 31 -10.65 -9.26 4.77
CA THR A 31 -10.17 -10.51 5.37
C THR A 31 -11.34 -11.40 5.78
N GLU A 32 -12.37 -10.86 6.42
CA GLU A 32 -13.60 -11.58 6.75
C GLU A 32 -14.26 -12.17 5.48
N TYR A 33 -14.48 -11.32 4.46
CA TYR A 33 -15.12 -11.71 3.21
C TYR A 33 -14.40 -12.87 2.50
N PHE A 34 -13.07 -12.80 2.40
CA PHE A 34 -12.28 -13.83 1.73
C PHE A 34 -12.11 -15.08 2.59
N THR A 35 -11.96 -14.95 3.90
CA THR A 35 -11.88 -16.10 4.81
C THR A 35 -13.18 -16.92 4.81
N GLU A 36 -14.35 -16.27 4.78
CA GLU A 36 -15.65 -16.97 4.62
C GLU A 36 -15.76 -17.74 3.30
N ARG A 37 -14.92 -17.43 2.32
CA ARG A 37 -14.86 -18.11 1.01
C ARG A 37 -13.71 -19.11 0.90
N GLY A 38 -13.08 -19.43 2.02
CA GLY A 38 -12.06 -20.47 2.10
C GLY A 38 -10.65 -20.01 1.71
N PHE A 39 -10.38 -18.70 1.65
CA PHE A 39 -9.03 -18.19 1.45
C PHE A 39 -8.35 -17.94 2.79
N ASP A 40 -7.08 -18.31 2.89
CA ASP A 40 -6.25 -17.87 4.01
C ASP A 40 -5.82 -16.41 3.79
N CYS A 41 -6.04 -15.58 4.82
CA CYS A 41 -5.87 -14.13 4.72
C CYS A 41 -5.04 -13.58 5.87
N GLU A 42 -4.09 -12.68 5.57
CA GLU A 42 -3.37 -11.92 6.58
C GLU A 42 -3.30 -10.44 6.21
N ALA A 43 -3.71 -9.57 7.12
CA ALA A 43 -3.48 -8.13 7.01
C ALA A 43 -2.17 -7.77 7.73
N ILE A 44 -1.14 -7.44 6.94
CA ILE A 44 0.22 -7.20 7.45
C ILE A 44 0.27 -5.90 8.25
N ASN A 45 0.80 -5.97 9.48
CA ASN A 45 1.19 -4.78 10.22
C ASN A 45 2.62 -4.37 9.84
N LEU A 46 2.74 -3.45 8.90
CA LEU A 46 4.03 -2.97 8.40
C LEU A 46 4.93 -2.42 9.51
N LYS A 47 4.34 -1.85 10.55
CA LYS A 47 5.06 -1.13 11.62
C LYS A 47 5.48 -2.01 12.78
N ASN A 48 4.88 -3.18 12.94
CA ASN A 48 5.17 -4.07 14.05
C ASN A 48 6.63 -4.53 14.02
N GLY A 49 7.32 -4.43 15.16
CA GLY A 49 8.72 -4.83 15.31
C GLY A 49 9.75 -3.85 14.73
N LEU A 50 9.33 -2.69 14.20
CA LEU A 50 10.21 -1.70 13.59
C LEU A 50 10.28 -0.40 14.40
N ASP A 51 11.46 0.20 14.49
CA ASP A 51 11.64 1.55 15.06
C ASP A 51 11.25 2.61 14.03
N LEU A 52 10.08 3.20 14.18
CA LEU A 52 9.54 4.20 13.24
C LEU A 52 10.42 5.45 13.07
N LYS A 53 11.38 5.71 13.95
CA LYS A 53 12.34 6.82 13.79
C LYS A 53 13.40 6.53 12.74
N ARG A 54 13.65 5.24 12.44
CA ARG A 54 14.72 4.79 11.53
C ARG A 54 14.21 4.09 10.28
N VAL A 55 12.93 3.71 10.27
CA VAL A 55 12.32 2.94 9.18
C VAL A 55 12.23 3.75 7.90
N HIS A 56 12.70 3.16 6.82
CA HIS A 56 12.58 3.59 5.44
C HIS A 56 11.60 2.72 4.65
N PHE A 57 11.22 3.12 3.44
CA PHE A 57 10.29 2.37 2.61
C PHE A 57 10.81 0.95 2.30
N LYS A 58 12.11 0.81 2.07
CA LYS A 58 12.75 -0.49 1.83
C LYS A 58 12.53 -1.49 2.97
N ASP A 59 12.51 -1.04 4.21
CA ASP A 59 12.33 -1.94 5.37
C ASP A 59 10.92 -2.55 5.37
N TYR A 60 9.93 -1.83 4.85
CA TYR A 60 8.59 -2.39 4.63
C TYR A 60 8.56 -3.39 3.48
N VAL A 61 9.30 -3.12 2.41
CA VAL A 61 9.45 -4.06 1.28
C VAL A 61 10.13 -5.35 1.76
N GLU A 62 11.28 -5.23 2.44
CA GLU A 62 12.03 -6.36 3.00
C GLU A 62 11.14 -7.20 3.96
N LYS A 63 10.36 -6.52 4.81
CA LYS A 63 9.44 -7.20 5.73
C LYS A 63 8.38 -8.01 4.97
N VAL A 64 7.75 -7.45 3.95
CA VAL A 64 6.74 -8.15 3.15
C VAL A 64 7.39 -9.27 2.36
N SER A 65 8.53 -9.02 1.71
CA SER A 65 9.28 -10.04 0.94
C SER A 65 9.69 -11.25 1.79
N GLY A 66 9.99 -11.02 3.07
CA GLY A 66 10.34 -12.09 4.01
C GLY A 66 9.17 -12.93 4.52
N LEU A 67 7.91 -12.50 4.25
CA LEU A 67 6.70 -13.23 4.66
C LEU A 67 6.09 -14.04 3.52
N VAL A 68 6.29 -13.63 2.27
CA VAL A 68 5.57 -14.15 1.11
C VAL A 68 6.32 -15.27 0.40
N SER A 69 5.57 -16.14 -0.25
CA SER A 69 6.04 -17.20 -1.13
C SER A 69 5.60 -16.95 -2.58
N ASN A 70 6.09 -17.79 -3.50
CA ASN A 70 5.75 -17.72 -4.93
C ASN A 70 4.28 -18.08 -5.25
N ASP A 71 3.55 -18.68 -4.29
CA ASP A 71 2.14 -19.03 -4.45
C ASP A 71 1.18 -18.00 -3.88
N ASP A 72 1.70 -16.93 -3.24
CA ASP A 72 0.90 -15.94 -2.54
C ASP A 72 0.46 -14.76 -3.42
N ILE A 73 -0.67 -14.15 -3.05
CA ILE A 73 -1.22 -12.98 -3.71
C ILE A 73 -1.12 -11.78 -2.76
N LEU A 74 -0.56 -10.69 -3.28
CA LEU A 74 -0.43 -9.43 -2.55
C LEU A 74 -1.53 -8.46 -2.96
N ILE A 75 -2.19 -7.84 -1.98
CA ILE A 75 -3.24 -6.85 -2.19
C ILE A 75 -2.87 -5.58 -1.42
N GLY A 76 -2.57 -4.51 -2.14
CA GLY A 76 -2.08 -3.28 -1.51
C GLY A 76 -2.90 -2.04 -1.86
N HIS A 77 -3.17 -1.19 -0.86
CA HIS A 77 -3.84 0.09 -1.03
C HIS A 77 -2.84 1.25 -0.92
N SER A 78 -2.93 2.25 -1.82
CA SER A 78 -2.11 3.47 -1.76
C SER A 78 -0.61 3.15 -1.68
N MET A 79 0.10 3.55 -0.62
CA MET A 79 1.49 3.14 -0.35
C MET A 79 1.65 1.61 -0.39
N GLY A 80 0.67 0.86 0.14
CA GLY A 80 0.69 -0.61 0.08
C GLY A 80 0.69 -1.14 -1.35
N GLY A 81 0.01 -0.47 -2.28
CA GLY A 81 0.07 -0.80 -3.71
C GLY A 81 1.44 -0.52 -4.35
N LEU A 82 2.18 0.48 -3.86
CA LEU A 82 3.57 0.71 -4.28
C LEU A 82 4.51 -0.35 -3.67
N ILE A 83 4.24 -0.80 -2.44
CA ILE A 83 4.97 -1.93 -1.83
C ILE A 83 4.74 -3.21 -2.64
N VAL A 84 3.49 -3.51 -3.05
CA VAL A 84 3.20 -4.66 -3.94
C VAL A 84 4.03 -4.61 -5.21
N GLN A 85 4.09 -3.46 -5.90
CA GLN A 85 4.89 -3.28 -7.10
C GLN A 85 6.39 -3.55 -6.83
N LYS A 86 6.91 -3.05 -5.71
CA LYS A 86 8.33 -3.18 -5.36
C LYS A 86 8.67 -4.60 -4.90
N VAL A 87 7.81 -5.26 -4.15
CA VAL A 87 7.98 -6.68 -3.78
C VAL A 87 7.95 -7.57 -5.03
N ALA A 88 7.01 -7.32 -5.96
CA ALA A 88 6.94 -8.07 -7.21
C ALA A 88 8.18 -7.89 -8.13
N GLU A 89 8.90 -6.76 -7.99
CA GLU A 89 10.20 -6.54 -8.65
C GLU A 89 11.33 -7.36 -8.02
N GLU A 90 11.30 -7.54 -6.69
CA GLU A 90 12.40 -8.11 -5.91
C GLU A 90 12.18 -9.60 -5.54
N THR A 91 10.94 -10.05 -5.55
CA THR A 91 10.53 -11.38 -5.08
C THR A 91 9.49 -11.98 -6.01
N ILE A 92 9.55 -13.29 -6.23
CA ILE A 92 8.53 -14.00 -7.00
C ILE A 92 7.30 -14.18 -6.13
N VAL A 93 6.16 -13.72 -6.63
CA VAL A 93 4.82 -13.94 -6.05
C VAL A 93 3.85 -14.38 -7.15
N LYS A 94 2.71 -14.94 -6.78
CA LYS A 94 1.72 -15.44 -7.74
C LYS A 94 1.05 -14.32 -8.52
N ALA A 95 0.65 -13.24 -7.81
CA ALA A 95 0.00 -12.07 -8.41
C ALA A 95 0.04 -10.87 -7.44
N GLY A 96 -0.15 -9.67 -7.98
CA GLY A 96 -0.32 -8.45 -7.19
C GLY A 96 -1.57 -7.67 -7.58
N VAL A 97 -2.35 -7.22 -6.60
CA VAL A 97 -3.49 -6.31 -6.78
C VAL A 97 -3.19 -4.98 -6.13
N CYS A 98 -3.23 -3.91 -6.91
CA CYS A 98 -2.90 -2.55 -6.50
C CYS A 98 -4.15 -1.66 -6.53
N ILE A 99 -4.68 -1.31 -5.36
CA ILE A 99 -5.88 -0.48 -5.21
C ILE A 99 -5.46 0.97 -4.98
N CYS A 100 -5.81 1.86 -5.90
CA CYS A 100 -5.41 3.27 -5.87
C CYS A 100 -3.93 3.43 -5.45
N PRO A 101 -2.97 2.77 -6.12
CA PRO A 101 -1.58 2.70 -5.65
C PRO A 101 -0.87 4.05 -5.77
N ALA A 102 0.04 4.33 -4.84
CA ALA A 102 1.01 5.40 -5.02
C ALA A 102 1.88 5.11 -6.25
N ALA A 103 2.23 6.16 -6.97
CA ALA A 103 2.99 6.04 -8.22
C ALA A 103 4.49 5.88 -7.95
N PRO A 104 5.21 5.05 -8.73
CA PRO A 104 6.67 5.05 -8.76
C PRO A 104 7.21 6.39 -9.31
N ASN A 105 8.51 6.60 -9.18
CA ASN A 105 9.14 7.90 -9.43
C ASN A 105 9.07 8.39 -10.89
N ASP A 106 8.93 7.49 -11.85
CA ASP A 106 8.85 7.77 -13.28
C ASP A 106 7.43 8.16 -13.75
N ILE A 107 6.41 8.06 -12.88
CA ILE A 107 5.05 8.51 -13.17
C ILE A 107 4.72 9.74 -12.31
N PRO A 108 4.93 10.97 -12.83
CA PRO A 108 4.71 12.18 -12.06
C PRO A 108 3.27 12.30 -11.55
N MET A 109 3.12 12.54 -10.27
CA MET A 109 1.85 12.76 -9.59
C MET A 109 1.87 14.11 -8.88
N LYS A 110 0.75 14.83 -8.87
CA LYS A 110 0.64 16.03 -8.07
C LYS A 110 0.72 15.68 -6.59
N THR A 111 1.70 16.24 -5.92
CA THR A 111 1.87 16.08 -4.47
C THR A 111 1.16 17.21 -3.73
N VAL A 112 1.01 17.03 -2.42
CA VAL A 112 0.53 18.09 -1.52
C VAL A 112 1.39 19.34 -1.71
N PRO A 113 0.82 20.55 -1.87
CA PRO A 113 1.57 21.79 -2.01
C PRO A 113 2.63 21.95 -0.90
N TRP A 114 3.83 22.40 -1.26
CA TRP A 114 4.98 22.47 -0.35
C TRP A 114 4.72 23.30 0.91
N TRP A 115 3.95 24.40 0.79
CA TRP A 115 3.59 25.28 1.92
C TRP A 115 2.69 24.58 2.95
N ARG A 116 1.90 23.58 2.55
CA ARG A 116 1.15 22.72 3.49
C ARG A 116 2.03 21.68 4.17
N GLN A 117 3.19 21.37 3.58
CA GLN A 117 4.16 20.40 4.11
C GLN A 117 5.14 21.04 5.10
N ILE A 118 5.33 22.36 5.07
CA ILE A 118 6.36 23.09 5.84
C ILE A 118 6.28 22.80 7.35
N ARG A 119 5.08 22.67 7.89
CA ARG A 119 4.84 22.34 9.30
C ARG A 119 5.37 20.97 9.72
N TYR A 120 5.58 20.06 8.77
CA TYR A 120 6.09 18.70 9.01
C TYR A 120 7.61 18.62 8.79
N LEU A 121 8.24 19.69 8.35
CA LEU A 121 9.67 19.72 8.10
C LEU A 121 10.52 19.32 9.33
N PRO A 122 10.21 19.79 10.55
CA PRO A 122 10.95 19.35 11.74
C PRO A 122 10.85 17.85 11.98
N PHE A 123 9.67 17.26 11.74
CA PHE A 123 9.49 15.80 11.88
C PHE A 123 10.37 15.04 10.88
N MET A 124 10.46 15.54 9.65
CA MET A 124 11.30 14.93 8.60
C MET A 124 12.79 15.09 8.90
N LEU A 125 13.22 16.27 9.40
CA LEU A 125 14.62 16.53 9.72
C LEU A 125 15.13 15.69 10.90
N PHE A 126 14.28 15.47 11.90
CA PHE A 126 14.66 14.74 13.12
C PHE A 126 14.19 13.28 13.15
N GLY A 127 13.67 12.76 12.04
CA GLY A 127 13.20 11.37 11.95
C GLY A 127 12.00 11.07 12.87
N ILE A 128 11.22 12.10 13.30
CA ILE A 128 10.15 11.92 14.28
C ILE A 128 8.89 11.37 13.59
N PRO A 129 8.39 10.19 14.02
CA PRO A 129 7.15 9.64 13.48
C PRO A 129 5.97 10.56 13.76
N PHE A 130 5.13 10.83 12.76
CA PHE A 130 4.00 11.72 12.90
C PHE A 130 2.71 11.20 12.27
N LYS A 131 1.62 11.79 12.70
CA LYS A 131 0.29 11.69 12.08
C LYS A 131 -0.07 13.06 11.54
N PRO A 132 -0.51 13.18 10.28
CA PRO A 132 -0.95 14.47 9.74
C PRO A 132 -2.10 15.05 10.55
N SER A 133 -2.24 16.39 10.57
CA SER A 133 -3.38 17.05 11.24
C SER A 133 -4.71 16.71 10.54
N PHE A 134 -5.80 16.74 11.30
CA PHE A 134 -7.13 16.48 10.74
C PHE A 134 -7.46 17.40 9.56
N GLY A 135 -7.15 18.70 9.68
CA GLY A 135 -7.38 19.65 8.58
C GLY A 135 -6.65 19.26 7.29
N LEU A 136 -5.38 18.82 7.37
CA LEU A 136 -4.66 18.36 6.18
C LEU A 136 -5.29 17.10 5.58
N VAL A 137 -5.64 16.13 6.43
CA VAL A 137 -6.26 14.87 5.97
C VAL A 137 -7.63 15.14 5.34
N LYS A 138 -8.45 15.95 5.98
CA LYS A 138 -9.76 16.38 5.49
C LYS A 138 -9.69 16.99 4.09
N ASP A 139 -8.82 18.00 3.94
CA ASP A 139 -8.76 18.79 2.71
C ASP A 139 -8.09 18.06 1.55
N VAL A 140 -7.10 17.21 1.84
CA VAL A 140 -6.26 16.60 0.80
C VAL A 140 -6.69 15.17 0.47
N PHE A 141 -7.03 14.37 1.47
CA PHE A 141 -7.26 12.95 1.29
C PHE A 141 -8.74 12.55 1.38
N LEU A 142 -9.55 13.32 2.07
CA LEU A 142 -10.95 12.99 2.34
C LEU A 142 -11.93 14.05 1.84
N SER A 143 -11.48 14.96 0.95
CA SER A 143 -12.35 15.95 0.35
C SER A 143 -13.47 15.25 -0.43
N GLY A 144 -14.72 15.68 -0.23
CA GLY A 144 -15.89 15.02 -0.83
C GLY A 144 -16.60 13.99 0.08
N TRP A 145 -16.01 13.64 1.24
CA TRP A 145 -16.70 12.84 2.25
C TRP A 145 -17.37 13.75 3.28
N ASP A 146 -18.47 13.29 3.89
CA ASP A 146 -19.07 13.97 5.03
C ASP A 146 -18.13 13.99 6.25
N GLU A 147 -18.31 14.98 7.13
CA GLU A 147 -17.39 15.21 8.24
C GLU A 147 -17.36 14.05 9.24
N GLU A 148 -18.47 13.36 9.45
CA GLU A 148 -18.53 12.21 10.34
C GLU A 148 -17.63 11.08 9.85
N LYS A 149 -17.75 10.73 8.57
CA LYS A 149 -16.88 9.73 7.93
C LYS A 149 -15.42 10.17 7.93
N GLN A 150 -15.15 11.46 7.63
CA GLN A 150 -13.79 12.01 7.70
C GLN A 150 -13.16 11.82 9.08
N ARG A 151 -13.91 12.14 10.17
CA ARG A 151 -13.45 11.97 11.55
C ARG A 151 -13.26 10.50 11.90
N LYS A 152 -14.16 9.63 11.48
CA LYS A 152 -14.07 8.16 11.69
C LYS A 152 -12.83 7.58 11.04
N ILE A 153 -12.53 7.97 9.81
CA ILE A 153 -11.32 7.54 9.10
C ILE A 153 -10.09 8.12 9.78
N TYR A 154 -10.07 9.43 10.06
CA TYR A 154 -8.95 10.10 10.71
C TYR A 154 -8.58 9.46 12.05
N ASN A 155 -9.55 9.10 12.89
CA ASN A 155 -9.31 8.49 14.19
C ASN A 155 -8.60 7.13 14.10
N ARG A 156 -8.77 6.41 12.98
CA ARG A 156 -8.09 5.14 12.72
C ARG A 156 -6.65 5.30 12.24
N LEU A 157 -6.28 6.47 11.72
CA LEU A 157 -4.91 6.72 11.26
C LEU A 157 -3.92 6.66 12.43
N GLN A 158 -2.76 6.11 12.16
CA GLN A 158 -1.67 5.95 13.11
C GLN A 158 -0.47 6.82 12.74
N ARG A 159 0.47 6.99 13.67
CA ARG A 159 1.77 7.59 13.35
C ARG A 159 2.51 6.74 12.33
N GLN A 160 3.26 7.43 11.47
CA GLN A 160 4.08 6.82 10.42
C GLN A 160 5.49 7.39 10.48
N SER A 161 6.48 6.62 10.03
CA SER A 161 7.84 7.10 9.84
C SER A 161 7.86 8.35 8.96
N SER A 162 8.59 9.36 9.38
CA SER A 162 8.79 10.57 8.58
C SER A 162 9.63 10.30 7.32
N HIS A 163 10.58 9.34 7.38
CA HIS A 163 11.37 8.92 6.23
C HIS A 163 10.50 8.26 5.16
N VAL A 164 9.68 7.28 5.55
CA VAL A 164 8.73 6.63 4.63
C VAL A 164 7.76 7.65 4.04
N THR A 165 7.23 8.55 4.87
CA THR A 165 6.33 9.61 4.40
C THR A 165 7.02 10.50 3.36
N TYR A 166 8.25 10.91 3.61
CA TYR A 166 9.05 11.71 2.69
C TYR A 166 9.31 10.97 1.37
N GLU A 167 9.76 9.72 1.45
CA GLU A 167 10.11 8.90 0.29
C GLU A 167 8.90 8.69 -0.64
N VAL A 168 7.73 8.38 -0.07
CA VAL A 168 6.49 8.19 -0.83
C VAL A 168 5.97 9.51 -1.39
N MET A 169 5.88 10.56 -0.57
CA MET A 169 5.35 11.86 -0.99
C MET A 169 6.24 12.59 -2.00
N LYS A 170 7.54 12.35 -1.97
CA LYS A 170 8.51 12.89 -2.95
C LYS A 170 8.80 11.95 -4.09
N GLN A 171 8.03 10.87 -4.20
CA GLN A 171 8.18 9.87 -5.26
C GLN A 171 9.64 9.40 -5.44
N LYS A 172 10.29 8.98 -4.35
CA LYS A 172 11.67 8.53 -4.37
C LYS A 172 11.83 7.05 -4.75
N ILE A 173 10.73 6.33 -4.88
CA ILE A 173 10.72 4.88 -5.10
C ILE A 173 10.66 4.59 -6.59
N SER A 174 11.69 3.94 -7.09
CA SER A 174 11.73 3.40 -8.46
C SER A 174 11.22 1.96 -8.46
N VAL A 175 10.58 1.57 -9.56
CA VAL A 175 10.19 0.19 -9.83
C VAL A 175 10.54 -0.13 -11.29
N ASP A 176 11.34 -1.15 -11.49
CA ASP A 176 11.71 -1.66 -12.80
C ASP A 176 10.70 -2.74 -13.26
N GLU A 177 9.80 -2.37 -14.15
CA GLU A 177 8.76 -3.26 -14.67
C GLU A 177 9.31 -4.51 -15.38
N LYS A 178 10.53 -4.45 -15.90
CA LYS A 178 11.17 -5.57 -16.61
C LYS A 178 11.53 -6.73 -15.69
N LYS A 179 11.62 -6.48 -14.40
CA LYS A 179 11.94 -7.50 -13.39
C LYS A 179 10.70 -8.19 -12.83
N ILE A 180 9.51 -7.64 -13.10
CA ILE A 180 8.26 -8.19 -12.59
C ILE A 180 7.80 -9.33 -13.50
N SER A 181 7.73 -10.53 -12.94
CA SER A 181 7.37 -11.76 -13.66
C SER A 181 5.93 -12.22 -13.40
N CYS A 182 5.26 -11.67 -12.39
CA CYS A 182 3.89 -12.01 -12.04
C CYS A 182 2.86 -11.03 -12.65
N PRO A 183 1.61 -11.46 -12.84
CA PRO A 183 0.55 -10.54 -13.24
C PRO A 183 0.24 -9.53 -12.15
N LEU A 184 0.14 -8.26 -12.55
CA LEU A 184 -0.37 -7.19 -11.71
C LEU A 184 -1.77 -6.78 -12.17
N TYR A 185 -2.61 -6.38 -11.23
CA TYR A 185 -3.95 -5.88 -11.48
C TYR A 185 -4.15 -4.54 -10.76
N PHE A 186 -4.68 -3.55 -11.46
CA PHE A 186 -4.84 -2.21 -10.92
C PHE A 186 -6.31 -1.81 -10.81
N ILE A 187 -6.69 -1.28 -9.65
CA ILE A 187 -8.03 -0.77 -9.41
C ILE A 187 -7.92 0.70 -9.04
N GLY A 188 -8.60 1.56 -9.78
CA GLY A 188 -8.68 2.98 -9.50
C GLY A 188 -10.10 3.42 -9.16
N ARG A 189 -10.26 4.45 -8.30
CA ARG A 189 -11.54 5.07 -8.03
C ARG A 189 -11.74 6.31 -8.90
N LYS A 190 -12.92 6.45 -9.52
CA LYS A 190 -13.25 7.56 -10.42
C LYS A 190 -13.13 8.93 -9.75
N GLU A 191 -13.54 9.01 -8.49
CA GLU A 191 -13.59 10.24 -7.70
C GLU A 191 -12.42 10.39 -6.72
N ASP A 192 -11.34 9.63 -6.91
CA ASP A 192 -10.16 9.75 -6.04
C ASP A 192 -9.41 11.06 -6.36
N VAL A 193 -9.42 11.95 -5.36
CA VAL A 193 -8.75 13.26 -5.47
C VAL A 193 -7.26 13.17 -5.11
N THR A 194 -6.86 12.12 -4.40
CA THR A 194 -5.47 11.89 -3.94
C THR A 194 -4.65 11.21 -5.02
N ILE A 195 -5.18 10.13 -5.58
CA ILE A 195 -4.56 9.38 -6.67
C ILE A 195 -5.55 9.34 -7.84
N PRO A 196 -5.59 10.37 -8.67
CA PRO A 196 -6.54 10.46 -9.76
C PRO A 196 -6.49 9.25 -10.68
N LEU A 197 -7.67 8.81 -11.15
CA LEU A 197 -7.84 7.64 -12.01
C LEU A 197 -6.84 7.59 -13.17
N LYS A 198 -6.54 8.75 -13.77
CA LYS A 198 -5.55 8.86 -14.85
C LYS A 198 -4.14 8.43 -14.44
N ILE A 199 -3.78 8.59 -13.17
CA ILE A 199 -2.48 8.15 -12.65
C ILE A 199 -2.48 6.63 -12.53
N VAL A 200 -3.53 6.04 -11.95
CA VAL A 200 -3.66 4.57 -11.85
C VAL A 200 -3.62 3.93 -13.24
N LYS A 201 -4.32 4.52 -14.22
CA LYS A 201 -4.29 4.07 -15.62
C LYS A 201 -2.87 4.12 -16.21
N ARG A 202 -2.10 5.19 -15.94
CA ARG A 202 -0.69 5.27 -16.39
C ARG A 202 0.20 4.22 -15.72
N ILE A 203 -0.04 3.94 -14.44
CA ILE A 203 0.69 2.87 -13.73
C ILE A 203 0.37 1.52 -14.38
N ALA A 204 -0.91 1.21 -14.61
CA ALA A 204 -1.30 -0.03 -15.29
C ALA A 204 -0.68 -0.16 -16.68
N GLN A 205 -0.64 0.93 -17.46
CA GLN A 205 0.00 0.98 -18.78
C GLN A 205 1.52 0.68 -18.72
N LYS A 206 2.22 1.21 -17.72
CA LYS A 206 3.65 0.93 -17.50
C LYS A 206 3.92 -0.59 -17.37
N TYR A 207 3.03 -1.32 -16.71
CA TYR A 207 3.17 -2.76 -16.47
C TYR A 207 2.42 -3.62 -17.50
N HIS A 208 1.84 -3.03 -18.55
CA HIS A 208 0.98 -3.74 -19.52
C HIS A 208 -0.11 -4.57 -18.83
N SER A 209 -0.66 -4.06 -17.74
CA SER A 209 -1.54 -4.78 -16.82
C SER A 209 -3.00 -4.40 -16.99
N ASN A 210 -3.88 -5.29 -16.52
CA ASN A 210 -5.31 -5.04 -16.44
C ASN A 210 -5.62 -3.89 -15.46
N PHE A 211 -6.71 -3.18 -15.74
CA PHE A 211 -7.13 -2.01 -14.98
C PHE A 211 -8.65 -1.91 -14.94
N ASP A 212 -9.17 -1.67 -13.75
CA ASP A 212 -10.58 -1.37 -13.52
C ASP A 212 -10.78 -0.02 -12.82
N ALA A 213 -11.91 0.61 -13.14
CA ALA A 213 -12.35 1.85 -12.53
C ALA A 213 -13.66 1.63 -11.75
N VAL A 214 -13.61 1.83 -10.43
CA VAL A 214 -14.78 1.75 -9.57
C VAL A 214 -15.29 3.15 -9.20
N SER A 215 -16.59 3.27 -8.89
CA SER A 215 -17.25 4.50 -8.42
C SER A 215 -17.08 4.69 -6.92
#